data_6409b9e860ca903ec74cd22744d9165e
#
_entry.id   6409b9e860ca903ec74cd22744d9165e
#
_cell.length_a   1.000
_cell.length_b   1.000
_cell.length_c   1.000
_cell.angle_alpha   90.00
_cell.angle_beta   90.00
_cell.angle_gamma   90.00
#
_symmetry.space_group_name_H-M   'P 1'
#
loop_
_entity.id
_entity.type
_entity.pdbx_description
1 polymer ?
#
loop_
_entity_poly.entity_id
_entity_poly.type
_entity_poly.pdbx_seq_one_letter_code
_entity_poly.pdbx_strand_id
1 'polypeptide(L)'
;FKENNKRDAPVGNQRICDYMKIRLENLLINILRACSRMPLQLLYLISDLCCPVVYFIVRYRRKVVRRNLVTSFPDASPRRIRQIERRFYRFFCDYAFETLKLLTVSREEIMRRMSFEGIEDLERDLKDHPFVFLYLGHYGNWEWISTLPIWTKNPETHCAQLYRPLNDRLFDGLFSDLRTRFGAENIPKYDALRRVLSLRREGMRSIIGFISD
;
A
#
# COMPACT_ATOMS: atom_id res chain seq x y z
N PHE A 1 41.34 18.01 29.47
CA PHE A 1 41.74 17.28 28.26
C PHE A 1 41.37 15.81 28.44
N LYS A 2 40.24 15.38 27.88
CA LYS A 2 39.92 13.98 27.61
C LYS A 2 39.62 13.88 26.15
N GLU A 3 40.58 13.43 25.39
CA GLU A 3 40.43 13.04 23.99
C GLU A 3 39.47 11.86 23.90
N ASN A 4 38.35 12.08 23.23
CA ASN A 4 37.36 11.06 22.90
C ASN A 4 37.85 10.28 21.69
N ASN A 5 38.58 9.20 21.94
CA ASN A 5 39.08 8.26 20.93
C ASN A 5 37.90 7.44 20.39
N LYS A 6 37.11 7.98 19.45
CA LYS A 6 36.21 7.20 18.60
C LYS A 6 37.10 6.37 17.66
N ARG A 7 37.34 5.12 18.01
CA ARG A 7 37.96 4.14 17.12
C ARG A 7 37.05 3.98 15.90
N ASP A 8 37.49 4.51 14.78
CA ASP A 8 36.86 4.27 13.49
C ASP A 8 36.90 2.75 13.20
N ALA A 9 35.72 2.15 13.03
CA ALA A 9 35.63 0.76 12.60
C ALA A 9 36.32 0.61 11.23
N PRO A 10 37.05 -0.49 10.97
CA PRO A 10 37.80 -0.64 9.73
C PRO A 10 36.82 -0.58 8.54
N VAL A 11 37.09 0.33 7.60
CA VAL A 11 36.32 0.64 6.38
C VAL A 11 35.94 -0.63 5.57
N GLY A 12 36.72 -1.70 5.68
CA GLY A 12 36.46 -2.99 5.06
C GLY A 12 35.24 -3.71 5.59
N ASN A 13 35.01 -3.73 6.92
CA ASN A 13 33.89 -4.40 7.54
C ASN A 13 32.54 -3.72 7.21
N GLN A 14 32.53 -2.41 7.09
CA GLN A 14 31.34 -1.65 6.77
C GLN A 14 30.86 -1.93 5.33
N ARG A 15 31.79 -1.99 4.38
CA ARG A 15 31.48 -2.34 2.97
C ARG A 15 30.94 -3.76 2.82
N ILE A 16 31.47 -4.72 3.58
CA ILE A 16 30.97 -6.12 3.58
C ILE A 16 29.54 -6.18 4.16
N CYS A 17 29.28 -5.48 5.27
CA CYS A 17 27.94 -5.40 5.85
C CYS A 17 26.93 -4.76 4.89
N ASP A 18 27.29 -3.68 4.23
CA ASP A 18 26.41 -2.98 3.27
C ASP A 18 26.14 -3.87 2.05
N TYR A 19 27.15 -4.58 1.54
CA TYR A 19 27.00 -5.52 0.43
C TYR A 19 26.10 -6.70 0.80
N MET A 20 26.27 -7.28 2.00
CA MET A 20 25.41 -8.35 2.48
C MET A 20 23.97 -7.90 2.68
N LYS A 21 23.76 -6.67 3.20
CA LYS A 21 22.46 -6.06 3.37
C LYS A 21 21.75 -5.92 2.02
N ILE A 22 22.39 -5.36 1.02
CA ILE A 22 21.84 -5.19 -0.34
C ILE A 22 21.48 -6.55 -0.95
N ARG A 23 22.31 -7.56 -0.79
CA ARG A 23 22.00 -8.92 -1.27
C ARG A 23 20.79 -9.53 -0.60
N LEU A 24 20.66 -9.36 0.71
CA LEU A 24 19.52 -9.85 1.49
C LEU A 24 18.23 -9.13 1.10
N GLU A 25 18.28 -7.83 0.92
CA GLU A 25 17.16 -7.01 0.44
C GLU A 25 16.70 -7.45 -0.95
N ASN A 26 17.62 -7.65 -1.90
CA ASN A 26 17.32 -8.17 -3.23
C ASN A 26 16.73 -9.59 -3.20
N LEU A 27 17.25 -10.46 -2.34
CA LEU A 27 16.71 -11.81 -2.15
C LEU A 27 15.28 -11.74 -1.62
N LEU A 28 15.01 -10.90 -0.63
CA LEU A 28 13.67 -10.70 -0.07
C LEU A 28 12.68 -10.20 -1.15
N ILE A 29 13.07 -9.20 -1.95
CA ILE A 29 12.23 -8.70 -3.06
C ILE A 29 11.92 -9.82 -4.06
N ASN A 30 12.93 -10.63 -4.43
CA ASN A 30 12.74 -11.72 -5.37
C ASN A 30 11.81 -12.80 -4.80
N ILE A 31 11.91 -13.12 -3.50
CA ILE A 31 10.98 -14.02 -2.82
C ILE A 31 9.56 -13.46 -2.84
N LEU A 32 9.37 -12.18 -2.49
CA LEU A 32 8.07 -11.52 -2.52
C LEU A 32 7.47 -11.52 -3.93
N ARG A 33 8.26 -11.21 -4.95
CA ARG A 33 7.83 -11.29 -6.36
C ARG A 33 7.48 -12.71 -6.79
N ALA A 34 8.24 -13.72 -6.36
CA ALA A 34 7.93 -15.12 -6.63
C ALA A 34 6.62 -15.54 -5.96
N CYS A 35 6.44 -15.20 -4.69
CA CYS A 35 5.19 -15.43 -3.96
C CYS A 35 4.00 -14.74 -4.64
N SER A 36 4.15 -13.50 -5.10
CA SER A 36 3.06 -12.75 -5.75
C SER A 36 2.58 -13.39 -7.06
N ARG A 37 3.40 -14.26 -7.72
CA ARG A 37 2.98 -15.00 -8.92
C ARG A 37 1.99 -16.13 -8.62
N MET A 38 1.91 -16.57 -7.38
CA MET A 38 0.96 -17.64 -7.00
C MET A 38 -0.49 -17.21 -7.27
N PRO A 39 -1.39 -18.16 -7.59
CA PRO A 39 -2.84 -17.89 -7.62
C PRO A 39 -3.33 -17.34 -6.28
N LEU A 40 -4.31 -16.42 -6.31
CA LEU A 40 -4.85 -15.82 -5.09
C LEU A 40 -5.42 -16.85 -4.12
N GLN A 41 -6.01 -17.95 -4.63
CA GLN A 41 -6.52 -19.02 -3.80
C GLN A 41 -5.42 -19.66 -2.92
N LEU A 42 -4.22 -19.83 -3.48
CA LEU A 42 -3.07 -20.34 -2.73
C LEU A 42 -2.55 -19.30 -1.74
N LEU A 43 -2.54 -18.02 -2.12
CA LEU A 43 -2.17 -16.92 -1.23
C LEU A 43 -3.13 -16.81 -0.03
N TYR A 44 -4.44 -17.01 -0.23
CA TYR A 44 -5.40 -17.05 0.87
C TYR A 44 -5.19 -18.26 1.79
N LEU A 45 -4.84 -19.43 1.25
CA LEU A 45 -4.48 -20.57 2.07
C LEU A 45 -3.25 -20.28 2.95
N ILE A 46 -2.24 -19.63 2.38
CA ILE A 46 -1.05 -19.20 3.13
C ILE A 46 -1.43 -18.14 4.17
N SER A 47 -2.31 -17.19 3.81
CA SER A 47 -2.86 -16.18 4.74
C SER A 47 -3.55 -16.84 5.94
N ASP A 48 -4.41 -17.83 5.69
CA ASP A 48 -5.09 -18.59 6.74
C ASP A 48 -4.11 -19.30 7.67
N LEU A 49 -3.00 -19.82 7.16
CA LEU A 49 -1.91 -20.44 7.96
C LEU A 49 -1.10 -19.39 8.74
N CYS A 50 -0.86 -18.22 8.16
CA CYS A 50 -0.14 -17.13 8.81
C CYS A 50 -0.98 -16.40 9.89
N CYS A 51 -2.28 -16.33 9.72
CA CYS A 51 -3.16 -15.59 10.63
C CYS A 51 -3.06 -16.05 12.10
N PRO A 52 -3.06 -17.35 12.45
CA PRO A 52 -2.83 -17.80 13.82
C PRO A 52 -1.46 -17.38 14.37
N VAL A 53 -0.43 -17.41 13.54
CA VAL A 53 0.93 -16.99 13.93
C VAL A 53 0.93 -15.50 14.27
N VAL A 54 0.38 -14.66 13.40
CA VAL A 54 0.27 -13.20 13.61
C VAL A 54 -0.58 -12.88 14.85
N TYR A 55 -1.69 -13.60 15.05
CA TYR A 55 -2.62 -13.35 16.14
C TYR A 55 -2.13 -13.85 17.50
N PHE A 56 -1.63 -15.09 17.58
CA PHE A 56 -1.32 -15.75 18.86
C PHE A 56 0.16 -15.63 19.25
N ILE A 57 1.08 -15.70 18.26
CA ILE A 57 2.53 -15.73 18.51
C ILE A 57 3.09 -14.32 18.44
N VAL A 58 3.02 -13.67 17.28
CA VAL A 58 3.57 -12.31 17.08
C VAL A 58 2.76 -11.28 17.85
N ARG A 59 1.46 -11.47 17.98
CA ARG A 59 0.51 -10.55 18.67
C ARG A 59 0.59 -9.13 18.14
N TYR A 60 0.79 -8.99 16.82
CA TYR A 60 1.02 -7.71 16.17
C TYR A 60 -0.05 -6.68 16.52
N ARG A 61 0.34 -5.62 17.23
CA ARG A 61 -0.52 -4.50 17.68
C ARG A 61 -1.83 -4.90 18.38
N ARG A 62 -1.94 -6.10 18.92
CA ARG A 62 -3.19 -6.68 19.45
C ARG A 62 -3.83 -5.82 20.56
N LYS A 63 -3.01 -5.20 21.43
CA LYS A 63 -3.52 -4.29 22.47
C LYS A 63 -4.18 -3.05 21.86
N VAL A 64 -3.60 -2.51 20.78
CA VAL A 64 -4.14 -1.32 20.08
C VAL A 64 -5.45 -1.67 19.39
N VAL A 65 -5.48 -2.76 18.61
CA VAL A 65 -6.69 -3.25 17.93
C VAL A 65 -7.82 -3.46 18.94
N ARG A 66 -7.56 -4.18 20.03
CA ARG A 66 -8.57 -4.43 21.07
C ARG A 66 -9.09 -3.14 21.71
N ARG A 67 -8.20 -2.20 22.06
CA ARG A 67 -8.60 -0.90 22.60
C ARG A 67 -9.52 -0.16 21.63
N ASN A 68 -9.13 -0.07 20.36
CA ASN A 68 -9.92 0.61 19.35
C ASN A 68 -11.29 -0.04 19.19
N LEU A 69 -11.37 -1.39 19.16
CA LEU A 69 -12.64 -2.10 19.06
C LEU A 69 -13.56 -1.82 20.27
N VAL A 70 -13.02 -1.84 21.48
CA VAL A 70 -13.80 -1.53 22.70
C VAL A 70 -14.30 -0.09 22.66
N THR A 71 -13.49 0.86 22.21
CA THR A 71 -13.89 2.26 22.08
C THR A 71 -14.95 2.47 20.98
N SER A 72 -14.80 1.78 19.85
CA SER A 72 -15.73 1.92 18.70
C SER A 72 -17.05 1.17 18.91
N PHE A 73 -17.07 0.15 19.77
CA PHE A 73 -18.24 -0.68 20.03
C PHE A 73 -18.49 -0.82 21.55
N PRO A 74 -18.82 0.29 22.27
CA PRO A 74 -18.91 0.31 23.71
C PRO A 74 -19.95 -0.69 24.27
N ASP A 75 -21.05 -0.92 23.53
CA ASP A 75 -22.13 -1.82 23.94
C ASP A 75 -21.90 -3.29 23.55
N ALA A 76 -20.78 -3.59 22.88
CA ALA A 76 -20.51 -4.96 22.45
C ALA A 76 -19.98 -5.83 23.59
N SER A 77 -20.55 -7.03 23.73
CA SER A 77 -20.05 -7.99 24.71
C SER A 77 -18.58 -8.36 24.48
N PRO A 78 -17.83 -8.78 25.52
CA PRO A 78 -16.45 -9.22 25.36
C PRO A 78 -16.28 -10.39 24.37
N ARG A 79 -17.31 -11.22 24.21
CA ARG A 79 -17.34 -12.29 23.21
C ARG A 79 -17.43 -11.72 21.80
N ARG A 80 -18.26 -10.69 21.59
CA ARG A 80 -18.41 -10.00 20.31
C ARG A 80 -17.15 -9.28 19.91
N ILE A 81 -16.51 -8.55 20.84
CA ILE A 81 -15.20 -7.89 20.60
C ILE A 81 -14.15 -8.91 20.14
N ARG A 82 -14.03 -10.05 20.82
CA ARG A 82 -13.07 -11.10 20.39
C ARG A 82 -13.39 -11.66 19.01
N GLN A 83 -14.67 -11.79 18.65
CA GLN A 83 -15.09 -12.25 17.34
C GLN A 83 -14.69 -11.25 16.24
N ILE A 84 -14.92 -9.96 16.46
CA ILE A 84 -14.53 -8.88 15.55
C ILE A 84 -13.00 -8.82 15.42
N GLU A 85 -12.27 -8.91 16.55
CA GLU A 85 -10.81 -8.93 16.58
C GLU A 85 -10.23 -10.06 15.70
N ARG A 86 -10.76 -11.28 15.79
CA ARG A 86 -10.32 -12.41 14.96
C ARG A 86 -10.61 -12.19 13.47
N ARG A 87 -11.77 -11.63 13.14
CA ARG A 87 -12.13 -11.28 11.75
C ARG A 87 -11.21 -10.20 11.19
N PHE A 88 -10.87 -9.20 12.01
CA PHE A 88 -9.90 -8.17 11.64
C PHE A 88 -8.54 -8.77 11.29
N TYR A 89 -8.01 -9.71 12.09
CA TYR A 89 -6.70 -10.31 11.80
C TYR A 89 -6.72 -11.21 10.56
N ARG A 90 -7.83 -11.92 10.29
CA ARG A 90 -8.00 -12.63 9.03
C ARG A 90 -7.96 -11.67 7.85
N PHE A 91 -8.80 -10.64 7.90
CA PHE A 91 -8.78 -9.57 6.89
C PHE A 91 -7.39 -8.92 6.73
N PHE A 92 -6.70 -8.63 7.83
CA PHE A 92 -5.36 -8.02 7.80
C PHE A 92 -4.33 -8.91 7.09
N CYS A 93 -4.37 -10.22 7.33
CA CYS A 93 -3.50 -11.16 6.64
C CYS A 93 -3.86 -11.26 5.15
N ASP A 94 -5.15 -11.39 4.81
CA ASP A 94 -5.62 -11.41 3.43
C ASP A 94 -5.21 -10.14 2.68
N TYR A 95 -5.42 -8.97 3.29
CA TYR A 95 -5.00 -7.68 2.75
C TYR A 95 -3.49 -7.65 2.40
N ALA A 96 -2.64 -8.19 3.27
CA ALA A 96 -1.19 -8.21 3.01
C ALA A 96 -0.85 -9.06 1.77
N PHE A 97 -1.48 -10.23 1.59
CA PHE A 97 -1.26 -11.09 0.43
C PHE A 97 -1.91 -10.57 -0.84
N GLU A 98 -3.07 -9.93 -0.76
CA GLU A 98 -3.70 -9.25 -1.88
C GLU A 98 -2.88 -8.04 -2.35
N THR A 99 -2.31 -7.28 -1.41
CA THR A 99 -1.40 -6.17 -1.72
C THR A 99 -0.14 -6.71 -2.41
N LEU A 100 0.43 -7.80 -1.88
CA LEU A 100 1.56 -8.47 -2.53
C LEU A 100 1.22 -8.92 -3.96
N LYS A 101 0.01 -9.43 -4.19
CA LYS A 101 -0.46 -9.85 -5.52
C LYS A 101 -0.41 -8.74 -6.55
N LEU A 102 -0.58 -7.47 -6.17
CA LEU A 102 -0.48 -6.33 -7.08
C LEU A 102 0.86 -6.26 -7.82
N LEU A 103 1.93 -6.84 -7.29
CA LEU A 103 3.24 -6.86 -7.97
C LEU A 103 3.20 -7.63 -9.30
N THR A 104 2.30 -8.61 -9.46
CA THR A 104 2.31 -9.52 -10.62
C THR A 104 0.94 -9.82 -11.21
N VAL A 105 -0.15 -9.36 -10.60
CA VAL A 105 -1.51 -9.57 -11.09
C VAL A 105 -1.67 -8.99 -12.49
N SER A 106 -2.37 -9.69 -13.40
CA SER A 106 -2.64 -9.17 -14.72
C SER A 106 -3.82 -8.17 -14.72
N ARG A 107 -3.88 -7.33 -15.75
CA ARG A 107 -4.99 -6.40 -15.97
C ARG A 107 -6.33 -7.14 -16.04
N GLU A 108 -6.38 -8.26 -16.73
CA GLU A 108 -7.58 -9.08 -16.91
C GLU A 108 -8.04 -9.70 -15.59
N GLU A 109 -7.10 -10.12 -14.75
CA GLU A 109 -7.44 -10.64 -13.43
C GLU A 109 -7.98 -9.55 -12.50
N ILE A 110 -7.42 -8.33 -12.53
CA ILE A 110 -7.95 -7.18 -11.81
C ILE A 110 -9.37 -6.88 -12.26
N MET A 111 -9.62 -6.75 -13.56
CA MET A 111 -10.93 -6.42 -14.11
C MET A 111 -12.02 -7.45 -13.80
N ARG A 112 -11.64 -8.71 -13.54
CA ARG A 112 -12.58 -9.74 -13.07
C ARG A 112 -12.90 -9.66 -11.57
N ARG A 113 -12.04 -9.03 -10.76
CA ARG A 113 -12.13 -9.04 -9.29
C ARG A 113 -12.58 -7.73 -8.69
N MET A 114 -12.42 -6.66 -9.42
CA MET A 114 -12.73 -5.31 -8.99
C MET A 114 -13.49 -4.60 -10.11
N SER A 115 -14.37 -3.69 -9.75
CA SER A 115 -15.02 -2.76 -10.67
C SER A 115 -15.03 -1.37 -10.05
N PHE A 116 -14.96 -0.36 -10.89
CA PHE A 116 -15.23 1.01 -10.49
C PHE A 116 -16.56 1.44 -11.11
N GLU A 117 -17.47 1.90 -10.29
CA GLU A 117 -18.71 2.53 -10.72
C GLU A 117 -18.53 4.05 -10.72
N GLY A 118 -19.15 4.74 -11.70
CA GLY A 118 -19.06 6.21 -11.79
C GLY A 118 -17.80 6.76 -12.45
N ILE A 119 -17.03 5.94 -13.17
CA ILE A 119 -15.84 6.42 -13.93
C ILE A 119 -16.24 7.47 -14.96
N GLU A 120 -17.37 7.26 -15.64
CA GLU A 120 -17.91 8.20 -16.63
C GLU A 120 -18.24 9.56 -16.01
N ASP A 121 -18.66 9.60 -14.75
CA ASP A 121 -18.92 10.85 -14.03
C ASP A 121 -17.62 11.60 -13.74
N LEU A 122 -16.56 10.88 -13.31
CA LEU A 122 -15.23 11.46 -13.10
C LEU A 122 -14.67 12.04 -14.40
N GLU A 123 -14.78 11.30 -15.51
CA GLU A 123 -14.31 11.75 -16.82
C GLU A 123 -15.15 12.92 -17.37
N ARG A 124 -16.44 12.98 -17.06
CA ARG A 124 -17.29 14.13 -17.38
C ARG A 124 -16.85 15.37 -16.62
N ASP A 125 -16.64 15.26 -15.31
CA ASP A 125 -16.20 16.36 -14.47
C ASP A 125 -14.82 16.89 -14.90
N LEU A 126 -13.94 16.03 -15.39
CA LEU A 126 -12.65 16.42 -15.95
C LEU A 126 -12.78 17.22 -17.26
N LYS A 127 -13.92 17.22 -17.97
CA LYS A 127 -14.12 18.09 -19.15
C LYS A 127 -14.23 19.56 -18.75
N ASP A 128 -14.84 19.81 -17.59
CA ASP A 128 -15.11 21.16 -17.11
C ASP A 128 -14.06 21.62 -16.08
N HIS A 129 -13.38 20.69 -15.42
CA HIS A 129 -12.42 20.95 -14.37
C HIS A 129 -11.06 20.31 -14.65
N PRO A 130 -9.95 20.96 -14.27
CA PRO A 130 -8.61 20.39 -14.47
C PRO A 130 -8.33 19.21 -13.53
N PHE A 131 -9.01 19.14 -12.36
CA PHE A 131 -8.79 18.13 -11.34
C PHE A 131 -10.10 17.61 -10.78
N VAL A 132 -10.13 16.29 -10.51
CA VAL A 132 -11.10 15.62 -9.65
C VAL A 132 -10.34 15.02 -8.48
N PHE A 133 -10.78 15.32 -7.26
CA PHE A 133 -10.17 14.80 -6.03
C PHE A 133 -11.04 13.71 -5.43
N LEU A 134 -10.46 12.51 -5.29
CA LEU A 134 -11.11 11.36 -4.68
C LEU A 134 -10.66 11.22 -3.23
N TYR A 135 -11.58 11.39 -2.30
CA TYR A 135 -11.35 11.13 -0.89
C TYR A 135 -11.75 9.70 -0.54
N LEU A 136 -10.83 8.96 0.05
CA LEU A 136 -10.96 7.54 0.35
C LEU A 136 -10.64 7.30 1.82
N GLY A 137 -11.37 6.37 2.44
CA GLY A 137 -11.01 5.83 3.75
C GLY A 137 -10.17 4.55 3.64
N HIS A 138 -9.55 4.14 4.74
CA HIS A 138 -8.88 2.84 4.84
C HIS A 138 -9.90 1.70 4.94
N TYR A 139 -10.70 1.49 3.88
CA TYR A 139 -11.72 0.47 3.81
C TYR A 139 -11.39 -0.58 2.73
N GLY A 140 -11.59 -1.85 3.05
CA GLY A 140 -11.26 -2.94 2.14
C GLY A 140 -9.76 -2.97 1.78
N ASN A 141 -9.44 -3.41 0.57
CA ASN A 141 -8.08 -3.33 0.05
C ASN A 141 -7.90 -2.06 -0.79
N TRP A 142 -7.66 -0.94 -0.11
CA TRP A 142 -7.46 0.36 -0.75
C TRP A 142 -6.23 0.43 -1.68
N GLU A 143 -5.25 -0.47 -1.56
CA GLU A 143 -4.08 -0.49 -2.45
C GLU A 143 -4.49 -0.79 -3.91
N TRP A 144 -5.58 -1.54 -4.11
CA TRP A 144 -6.09 -1.85 -5.44
C TRP A 144 -6.68 -0.63 -6.17
N ILE A 145 -6.96 0.46 -5.47
CA ILE A 145 -7.41 1.73 -6.08
C ILE A 145 -6.34 2.31 -7.01
N SER A 146 -5.07 2.00 -6.78
CA SER A 146 -3.96 2.34 -7.69
C SER A 146 -4.14 1.78 -9.12
N THR A 147 -5.08 0.85 -9.31
CA THR A 147 -5.43 0.31 -10.63
C THR A 147 -6.42 1.17 -11.42
N LEU A 148 -6.90 2.29 -10.86
CA LEU A 148 -7.87 3.20 -11.49
C LEU A 148 -7.53 3.54 -12.95
N PRO A 149 -6.25 3.76 -13.36
CA PRO A 149 -5.92 4.03 -14.76
C PRO A 149 -6.36 2.95 -15.76
N ILE A 150 -6.58 1.71 -15.32
CA ILE A 150 -7.06 0.63 -16.18
C ILE A 150 -8.51 0.89 -16.66
N TRP A 151 -9.27 1.66 -15.87
CA TRP A 151 -10.71 1.83 -16.01
C TRP A 151 -11.10 3.12 -16.73
N THR A 152 -10.17 4.09 -16.81
CA THR A 152 -10.40 5.32 -17.58
C THR A 152 -10.51 5.02 -19.06
N LYS A 153 -11.50 5.61 -19.72
CA LYS A 153 -11.75 5.45 -21.17
C LYS A 153 -10.89 6.39 -21.99
N ASN A 154 -10.59 7.58 -21.42
CA ASN A 154 -9.70 8.53 -22.06
C ASN A 154 -8.25 8.22 -21.66
N PRO A 155 -7.37 7.82 -22.60
CA PRO A 155 -5.97 7.51 -22.32
C PRO A 155 -5.14 8.73 -21.84
N GLU A 156 -5.64 9.94 -22.07
CA GLU A 156 -4.99 11.17 -21.59
C GLU A 156 -5.34 11.51 -20.14
N THR A 157 -6.28 10.80 -19.52
CA THR A 157 -6.63 11.00 -18.12
C THR A 157 -5.47 10.60 -17.24
N HIS A 158 -4.85 11.59 -16.60
CA HIS A 158 -3.80 11.34 -15.63
C HIS A 158 -4.41 10.93 -14.28
N CYS A 159 -3.93 9.83 -13.72
CA CYS A 159 -4.33 9.34 -12.40
C CYS A 159 -3.14 9.43 -11.44
N ALA A 160 -3.35 10.03 -10.29
CA ALA A 160 -2.33 10.16 -9.26
C ALA A 160 -2.90 9.84 -7.88
N GLN A 161 -2.02 9.55 -6.93
CA GLN A 161 -2.38 9.34 -5.54
C GLN A 161 -1.36 9.99 -4.61
N LEU A 162 -1.87 10.63 -3.56
CA LEU A 162 -1.02 11.15 -2.51
C LEU A 162 -0.64 10.03 -1.54
N TYR A 163 0.63 9.95 -1.20
CA TYR A 163 1.10 8.98 -0.23
C TYR A 163 2.10 9.57 0.76
N ARG A 164 2.22 8.92 1.88
CA ARG A 164 3.30 9.19 2.84
C ARG A 164 4.44 8.21 2.57
N PRO A 165 5.65 8.70 2.19
CA PRO A 165 6.82 7.85 2.05
C PRO A 165 7.09 7.05 3.33
N LEU A 166 7.47 5.79 3.16
CA LEU A 166 7.84 4.92 4.27
C LEU A 166 9.27 5.20 4.73
N ASN A 167 9.55 4.98 6.01
CA ASN A 167 10.89 5.17 6.56
C ASN A 167 11.89 4.13 6.02
N ASP A 168 11.41 2.93 5.73
CA ASP A 168 12.21 1.85 5.15
C ASP A 168 12.22 1.98 3.63
N ARG A 169 13.40 2.21 3.06
CA ARG A 169 13.58 2.45 1.62
C ARG A 169 13.20 1.25 0.76
N LEU A 170 13.43 0.02 1.26
CA LEU A 170 13.11 -1.18 0.51
C LEU A 170 11.59 -1.32 0.33
N PHE A 171 10.84 -1.18 1.43
CA PHE A 171 9.38 -1.23 1.39
C PHE A 171 8.79 -0.02 0.67
N ASP A 172 9.37 1.18 0.81
CA ASP A 172 8.93 2.37 0.07
C ASP A 172 9.03 2.15 -1.43
N GLY A 173 10.18 1.63 -1.91
CA GLY A 173 10.36 1.26 -3.32
C GLY A 173 9.37 0.18 -3.77
N LEU A 174 9.18 -0.89 -2.97
CA LEU A 174 8.25 -1.96 -3.29
C LEU A 174 6.80 -1.46 -3.41
N PHE A 175 6.35 -0.63 -2.47
CA PHE A 175 5.02 -0.02 -2.52
C PHE A 175 4.88 0.99 -3.66
N SER A 176 5.94 1.71 -3.98
CA SER A 176 5.95 2.59 -5.15
C SER A 176 5.76 1.77 -6.44
N ASP A 177 6.53 0.70 -6.62
CA ASP A 177 6.45 -0.18 -7.79
C ASP A 177 5.02 -0.73 -7.99
N LEU A 178 4.38 -1.24 -6.92
CA LEU A 178 3.05 -1.83 -7.03
C LEU A 178 1.97 -0.77 -7.34
N ARG A 179 2.08 0.43 -6.79
CA ARG A 179 1.11 1.51 -6.96
C ARG A 179 1.20 2.20 -8.33
N THR A 180 2.40 2.27 -8.91
CA THR A 180 2.61 2.92 -10.22
C THR A 180 2.50 1.95 -11.40
N ARG A 181 2.43 0.66 -11.12
CA ARG A 181 2.48 -0.40 -12.13
C ARG A 181 1.40 -0.29 -13.21
N PHE A 182 0.26 0.28 -12.91
CA PHE A 182 -0.87 0.44 -13.81
C PHE A 182 -1.02 1.86 -14.38
N GLY A 183 0.02 2.69 -14.21
CA GLY A 183 0.08 4.04 -14.78
C GLY A 183 -0.34 5.17 -13.84
N ALA A 184 -0.64 4.87 -12.55
CA ALA A 184 -0.86 5.92 -11.57
C ALA A 184 0.47 6.58 -11.14
N GLU A 185 0.45 7.89 -10.90
CA GLU A 185 1.57 8.63 -10.32
C GLU A 185 1.51 8.61 -8.79
N ASN A 186 2.63 8.31 -8.12
CA ASN A 186 2.76 8.50 -6.68
C ASN A 186 3.27 9.90 -6.37
N ILE A 187 2.48 10.69 -5.68
CA ILE A 187 2.86 12.05 -5.24
C ILE A 187 3.14 12.01 -3.74
N PRO A 188 4.39 12.24 -3.30
CA PRO A 188 4.69 12.39 -1.88
C PRO A 188 3.89 13.53 -1.26
N LYS A 189 3.29 13.32 -0.10
CA LYS A 189 2.41 14.33 0.53
C LYS A 189 3.06 15.71 0.72
N TYR A 190 4.39 15.75 0.87
CA TYR A 190 5.15 17.00 1.03
C TYR A 190 5.30 17.77 -0.28
N ASP A 191 5.15 17.10 -1.41
CA ASP A 191 5.25 17.67 -2.76
C ASP A 191 3.87 17.92 -3.40
N ALA A 192 2.79 17.58 -2.71
CA ALA A 192 1.43 17.59 -3.24
C ALA A 192 1.07 18.92 -3.93
N LEU A 193 1.21 20.04 -3.21
CA LEU A 193 0.86 21.35 -3.77
C LEU A 193 1.72 21.69 -4.98
N ARG A 194 3.03 21.46 -4.89
CA ARG A 194 3.96 21.74 -5.99
C ARG A 194 3.60 20.94 -7.24
N ARG A 195 3.32 19.64 -7.06
CA ARG A 195 2.99 18.75 -8.18
C ARG A 195 1.63 19.10 -8.81
N VAL A 196 0.61 19.39 -8.01
CA VAL A 196 -0.70 19.83 -8.52
C VAL A 196 -0.59 21.14 -9.33
N LEU A 197 0.21 22.09 -8.85
CA LEU A 197 0.46 23.34 -9.61
C LEU A 197 1.23 23.08 -10.91
N SER A 198 2.16 22.11 -10.93
CA SER A 198 2.87 21.69 -12.14
C SER A 198 1.90 21.06 -13.15
N LEU A 199 1.10 20.08 -12.72
CA LEU A 199 0.07 19.45 -13.56
C LEU A 199 -0.90 20.48 -14.19
N ARG A 200 -1.28 21.50 -13.41
CA ARG A 200 -2.12 22.58 -13.93
C ARG A 200 -1.42 23.40 -15.02
N ARG A 201 -0.13 23.71 -14.85
CA ARG A 201 0.68 24.45 -15.85
C ARG A 201 0.91 23.62 -17.10
N GLU A 202 1.05 22.30 -16.94
CA GLU A 202 1.20 21.33 -18.02
C GLU A 202 -0.12 21.10 -18.78
N GLY A 203 -1.24 21.68 -18.29
CA GLY A 203 -2.59 21.46 -18.88
C GLY A 203 -3.13 20.04 -18.66
N MET A 204 -2.54 19.26 -17.75
CA MET A 204 -2.93 17.89 -17.51
C MET A 204 -4.23 17.83 -16.70
N ARG A 205 -5.19 17.07 -17.19
CA ARG A 205 -6.43 16.75 -16.48
C ARG A 205 -6.22 15.51 -15.63
N SER A 206 -6.44 15.62 -14.32
CA SER A 206 -5.99 14.62 -13.38
C SER A 206 -7.05 14.21 -12.36
N ILE A 207 -7.15 12.89 -12.12
CA ILE A 207 -7.87 12.32 -10.98
C ILE A 207 -6.82 12.07 -9.88
N ILE A 208 -6.99 12.69 -8.71
CA ILE A 208 -6.01 12.62 -7.62
C ILE A 208 -6.68 12.01 -6.38
N GLY A 209 -6.21 10.83 -5.98
CA GLY A 209 -6.70 10.11 -4.82
C GLY A 209 -6.02 10.54 -3.51
N PHE A 210 -6.83 10.68 -2.46
CA PHE A 210 -6.40 10.98 -1.10
C PHE A 210 -6.98 9.92 -0.17
N ILE A 211 -6.14 9.27 0.63
CA ILE A 211 -6.61 8.47 1.76
C ILE A 211 -6.64 9.39 2.98
N SER A 212 -7.83 9.67 3.47
CA SER A 212 -8.09 10.66 4.53
C SER A 212 -9.12 10.12 5.50
N ASP A 213 -8.68 9.84 6.71
CA ASP A 213 -9.46 9.43 7.89
C ASP A 213 -8.82 9.94 9.19
#